data_05eb0577e05fd0d7fe056f2b89c669a0
#
_entry.id   05eb0577e05fd0d7fe056f2b89c669a0
#
_cell.length_a   1.000
_cell.length_b   1.000
_cell.length_c   1.000
_cell.angle_alpha   90.00
_cell.angle_beta   90.00
_cell.angle_gamma   90.00
#
_symmetry.space_group_name_H-M   'P 1'
#
loop_
_entity.id
_entity.type
_entity.pdbx_description
1 polymer ?
#
loop_
_entity_poly.entity_id
_entity_poly.type
_entity_poly.pdbx_seq_one_letter_code
_entity_poly.pdbx_strand_id
1 'polypeptide(L)'
;MNYKYEFFIAGKTRNKDNILKICDIFDRYHVSYYCFLKNDNTKDTYGDSNQSEEENMAVFESLNLKSDVVLNIFKEDLENEKAAKNFLLVLPAGKSGHIEAGIAYGMGKQCYAIGEYDATDSLYNIFENIFNDENELAEFLKNYHN
;
A
#
# COMPACT_ATOMS: atom_id res chain seq x y z
N MET A 1 2.88 21.42 -5.25
CA MET A 1 2.56 20.79 -3.95
C MET A 1 3.72 19.92 -3.51
N ASN A 2 4.11 20.08 -2.26
CA ASN A 2 5.23 19.29 -1.71
C ASN A 2 4.72 18.01 -1.09
N TYR A 3 5.18 16.88 -1.60
CA TYR A 3 4.81 15.58 -1.06
C TYR A 3 5.89 15.07 -0.12
N LYS A 4 5.47 14.35 0.93
CA LYS A 4 6.39 13.73 1.87
C LYS A 4 7.00 12.45 1.28
N TYR A 5 6.22 11.74 0.46
CA TYR A 5 6.64 10.47 -0.18
C TYR A 5 6.38 10.53 -1.67
N GLU A 6 7.22 9.85 -2.43
CA GLU A 6 6.97 9.70 -3.88
C GLU A 6 5.84 8.70 -4.13
N PHE A 7 5.74 7.65 -3.30
CA PHE A 7 4.72 6.61 -3.46
C PHE A 7 4.09 6.22 -2.12
N PHE A 8 2.82 5.86 -2.19
CA PHE A 8 2.12 5.12 -1.14
C PHE A 8 1.99 3.68 -1.65
N ILE A 9 2.54 2.72 -0.91
CA ILE A 9 2.52 1.30 -1.28
C ILE A 9 1.45 0.60 -0.46
N ALA A 10 0.45 0.04 -1.14
CA ALA A 10 -0.68 -0.65 -0.53
C ALA A 10 -0.68 -2.13 -0.90
N GLY A 11 -1.27 -2.94 -0.02
CA GLY A 11 -1.40 -4.37 -0.21
C GLY A 11 -1.97 -5.00 1.04
N LYS A 12 -2.06 -6.32 1.08
CA LYS A 12 -2.57 -7.02 2.26
C LYS A 12 -1.41 -7.61 3.07
N THR A 13 -1.59 -7.64 4.40
CA THR A 13 -0.57 -8.15 5.32
C THR A 13 -0.16 -9.59 4.99
N ARG A 14 -1.11 -10.41 4.54
CA ARG A 14 -0.82 -11.80 4.17
C ARG A 14 0.09 -11.94 2.96
N ASN A 15 0.33 -10.84 2.23
CA ASN A 15 1.27 -10.78 1.11
C ASN A 15 2.56 -10.05 1.50
N LYS A 16 2.88 -10.02 2.78
CA LYS A 16 3.96 -9.22 3.36
C LYS A 16 5.31 -9.44 2.69
N ASP A 17 5.71 -10.69 2.49
CA ASP A 17 7.04 -10.97 1.95
C ASP A 17 7.24 -10.37 0.56
N ASN A 18 6.21 -10.44 -0.28
CA ASN A 18 6.25 -9.84 -1.60
C ASN A 18 6.30 -8.31 -1.52
N ILE A 19 5.50 -7.71 -0.63
CA ILE A 19 5.48 -6.26 -0.44
C ILE A 19 6.86 -5.76 0.01
N LEU A 20 7.51 -6.47 0.92
CA LEU A 20 8.84 -6.08 1.40
C LEU A 20 9.90 -6.16 0.31
N LYS A 21 9.81 -7.15 -0.59
CA LYS A 21 10.70 -7.22 -1.76
C LYS A 21 10.51 -6.00 -2.66
N ILE A 22 9.27 -5.57 -2.83
CA ILE A 22 8.97 -4.38 -3.62
C ILE A 22 9.55 -3.12 -2.95
N CYS A 23 9.43 -3.00 -1.63
CA CYS A 23 10.05 -1.90 -0.90
C CYS A 23 11.57 -1.87 -1.09
N ASP A 24 12.21 -3.04 -1.14
CA ASP A 24 13.66 -3.12 -1.39
C ASP A 24 14.05 -2.55 -2.75
N ILE A 25 13.19 -2.72 -3.75
CA ILE A 25 13.44 -2.15 -5.09
C ILE A 25 13.36 -0.62 -5.02
N PHE A 26 12.37 -0.07 -4.31
CA PHE A 26 12.27 1.37 -4.09
C PHE A 26 13.51 1.91 -3.38
N ASP A 27 13.96 1.20 -2.34
CA ASP A 27 15.17 1.60 -1.60
C ASP A 27 16.40 1.61 -2.51
N ARG A 28 16.53 0.59 -3.38
CA ARG A 28 17.67 0.47 -4.32
C ARG A 28 17.78 1.68 -5.23
N TYR A 29 16.64 2.21 -5.69
CA TYR A 29 16.64 3.33 -6.63
C TYR A 29 16.34 4.67 -5.97
N HIS A 30 16.35 4.72 -4.63
CA HIS A 30 16.18 5.95 -3.83
C HIS A 30 14.87 6.68 -4.13
N VAL A 31 13.80 5.92 -4.35
CA VAL A 31 12.45 6.48 -4.49
C VAL A 31 11.74 6.31 -3.15
N SER A 32 11.39 7.42 -2.51
CA SER A 32 10.78 7.39 -1.18
C SER A 32 9.36 6.85 -1.23
N TYR A 33 8.93 6.23 -0.13
CA TYR A 33 7.60 5.63 -0.07
C TYR A 33 7.11 5.54 1.38
N TYR A 34 5.79 5.43 1.51
CA TYR A 34 5.14 4.99 2.73
C TYR A 34 4.64 3.56 2.52
N CYS A 35 4.91 2.68 3.48
CA CYS A 35 4.39 1.32 3.48
C CYS A 35 3.92 0.97 4.90
N PHE A 36 2.67 0.54 5.00
CA PHE A 36 2.04 0.23 6.30
C PHE A 36 2.81 -0.84 7.09
N LEU A 37 3.52 -1.73 6.41
CA LEU A 37 4.31 -2.78 7.08
C LEU A 37 5.51 -2.23 7.85
N LYS A 38 5.93 -1.01 7.54
CA LYS A 38 7.05 -0.34 8.20
C LYS A 38 6.60 0.69 9.23
N ASN A 39 5.28 0.71 9.52
CA ASN A 39 4.70 1.60 10.51
C ASN A 39 4.55 0.87 11.84
N ASP A 40 5.41 1.21 12.81
CA ASP A 40 5.43 0.54 14.12
C ASP A 40 4.18 0.83 14.96
N ASN A 41 3.45 1.91 14.67
CA ASN A 41 2.27 2.30 15.44
C ASN A 41 1.14 1.26 15.39
N THR A 42 1.04 0.49 14.31
CA THR A 42 -0.02 -0.51 14.18
C THR A 42 0.13 -1.65 15.18
N LYS A 43 1.36 -2.01 15.54
CA LYS A 43 1.61 -3.07 16.52
C LYS A 43 1.14 -2.68 17.91
N ASP A 44 1.36 -1.43 18.30
CA ASP A 44 0.97 -0.92 19.61
C ASP A 44 -0.53 -0.70 19.71
N THR A 45 -1.21 -0.64 18.58
CA THR A 45 -2.60 -0.23 18.50
C THR A 45 -3.58 -1.41 18.61
N TYR A 46 -3.24 -2.57 18.06
CA TYR A 46 -4.16 -3.70 18.03
C TYR A 46 -3.48 -5.06 18.17
N GLY A 47 -2.19 -5.12 18.34
CA GLY A 47 -1.47 -6.39 18.41
C GLY A 47 -0.75 -6.59 19.74
N ASP A 48 -0.56 -7.85 20.08
CA ASP A 48 0.30 -8.29 21.17
C ASP A 48 1.59 -8.83 20.54
N SER A 49 2.75 -8.34 21.01
CA SER A 49 4.04 -8.76 20.48
C SER A 49 4.31 -10.27 20.68
N ASN A 50 3.58 -10.90 21.62
CA ASN A 50 3.70 -12.34 21.88
C ASN A 50 2.80 -13.18 20.98
N GLN A 51 1.94 -12.57 20.19
CA GLN A 51 1.03 -13.26 19.28
C GLN A 51 1.60 -13.29 17.87
N SER A 52 1.15 -14.27 17.08
CA SER A 52 1.48 -14.34 15.65
C SER A 52 0.79 -13.22 14.88
N GLU A 53 1.27 -12.94 13.67
CA GLU A 53 0.63 -11.95 12.79
C GLU A 53 -0.82 -12.33 12.48
N GLU A 54 -1.10 -13.62 12.27
CA GLU A 54 -2.46 -14.10 12.02
C GLU A 54 -3.37 -13.85 13.23
N GLU A 55 -2.88 -14.06 14.45
CA GLU A 55 -3.64 -13.77 15.66
C GLU A 55 -3.91 -12.29 15.80
N ASN A 56 -2.91 -11.44 15.54
CA ASN A 56 -3.07 -9.98 15.58
C ASN A 56 -4.05 -9.50 14.53
N MET A 57 -4.02 -10.07 13.33
CA MET A 57 -4.97 -9.75 12.29
C MET A 57 -6.39 -10.15 12.67
N ALA A 58 -6.55 -11.31 13.30
CA ALA A 58 -7.86 -11.76 13.76
C ALA A 58 -8.44 -10.80 14.81
N VAL A 59 -7.61 -10.34 15.74
CA VAL A 59 -8.02 -9.34 16.73
C VAL A 59 -8.46 -8.05 16.02
N PHE A 60 -7.65 -7.55 15.09
CA PHE A 60 -7.97 -6.33 14.36
C PHE A 60 -9.29 -6.48 13.58
N GLU A 61 -9.46 -7.62 12.88
CA GLU A 61 -10.67 -7.88 12.09
C GLU A 61 -11.93 -7.95 12.96
N SER A 62 -11.78 -8.28 14.24
CA SER A 62 -12.90 -8.37 15.17
C SER A 62 -13.29 -7.02 15.78
N LEU A 63 -12.48 -5.98 15.61
CA LEU A 63 -12.73 -4.66 16.19
C LEU A 63 -13.92 -3.97 15.52
N ASN A 64 -14.62 -3.18 16.32
CA ASN A 64 -15.72 -2.36 15.81
C ASN A 64 -15.18 -1.29 14.85
N LEU A 65 -15.81 -1.16 13.71
CA LEU A 65 -15.43 -0.18 12.68
C LEU A 65 -15.30 1.25 13.22
N LYS A 66 -16.14 1.62 14.19
CA LYS A 66 -16.17 2.97 14.74
C LYS A 66 -15.41 3.10 16.06
N SER A 67 -14.64 2.08 16.46
CA SER A 67 -13.79 2.20 17.64
C SER A 67 -12.67 3.21 17.39
N ASP A 68 -12.16 3.81 18.48
CA ASP A 68 -11.09 4.81 18.37
C ASP A 68 -9.84 4.24 17.68
N VAL A 69 -9.51 2.99 17.96
CA VAL A 69 -8.35 2.31 17.36
C VAL A 69 -8.49 2.28 15.84
N VAL A 70 -9.64 1.82 15.34
CA VAL A 70 -9.87 1.68 13.90
C VAL A 70 -9.94 3.05 13.23
N LEU A 71 -10.61 4.03 13.87
CA LEU A 71 -10.69 5.38 13.32
C LEU A 71 -9.32 6.05 13.24
N ASN A 72 -8.46 5.83 14.23
CA ASN A 72 -7.10 6.39 14.20
C ASN A 72 -6.26 5.77 13.09
N ILE A 73 -6.36 4.46 12.87
CA ILE A 73 -5.68 3.80 11.77
C ILE A 73 -6.16 4.36 10.42
N PHE A 74 -7.47 4.52 10.27
CA PHE A 74 -8.04 5.09 9.06
C PHE A 74 -7.51 6.50 8.78
N LYS A 75 -7.48 7.36 9.80
CA LYS A 75 -6.97 8.72 9.65
C LYS A 75 -5.50 8.75 9.27
N GLU A 76 -4.69 7.92 9.92
CA GLU A 76 -3.27 7.83 9.64
C GLU A 76 -3.00 7.35 8.22
N ASP A 77 -3.70 6.30 7.78
CA ASP A 77 -3.56 5.79 6.42
C ASP A 77 -3.94 6.86 5.40
N LEU A 78 -5.06 7.55 5.63
CA LEU A 78 -5.54 8.58 4.72
C LEU A 78 -4.56 9.77 4.64
N GLU A 79 -4.02 10.20 5.77
CA GLU A 79 -3.03 11.28 5.81
C GLU A 79 -1.76 10.92 5.03
N ASN A 80 -1.28 9.70 5.19
CA ASN A 80 -0.08 9.24 4.47
C ASN A 80 -0.36 9.06 2.98
N GLU A 81 -1.57 8.63 2.62
CA GLU A 81 -1.95 8.54 1.22
C GLU A 81 -1.98 9.92 0.57
N LYS A 82 -2.55 10.92 1.27
CA LYS A 82 -2.54 12.31 0.80
C LYS A 82 -1.13 12.86 0.64
N ALA A 83 -0.23 12.46 1.53
CA ALA A 83 1.15 12.96 1.56
C ALA A 83 2.05 12.35 0.48
N ALA A 84 1.56 11.35 -0.26
CA ALA A 84 2.31 10.68 -1.32
C ALA A 84 1.90 11.22 -2.69
N LYS A 85 2.86 11.33 -3.58
CA LYS A 85 2.62 11.82 -4.94
C LYS A 85 1.90 10.78 -5.79
N ASN A 86 2.32 9.52 -5.70
CA ASN A 86 1.82 8.41 -6.49
C ASN A 86 1.35 7.27 -5.60
N PHE A 87 0.69 6.28 -6.21
CA PHE A 87 0.15 5.13 -5.50
C PHE A 87 0.54 3.84 -6.22
N LEU A 88 0.93 2.81 -5.45
CA LEU A 88 1.21 1.48 -6.00
C LEU A 88 0.43 0.42 -5.21
N LEU A 89 -0.36 -0.39 -5.92
CA LEU A 89 -1.07 -1.52 -5.34
C LEU A 89 -0.30 -2.80 -5.63
N VAL A 90 0.09 -3.52 -4.58
CA VAL A 90 0.78 -4.81 -4.72
C VAL A 90 -0.25 -5.94 -4.71
N LEU A 91 -0.40 -6.60 -5.84
CA LEU A 91 -1.35 -7.69 -6.01
C LEU A 91 -0.73 -9.03 -5.63
N PRO A 92 -1.48 -10.01 -5.13
CA PRO A 92 -2.89 -9.92 -4.82
C PRO A 92 -3.16 -9.04 -3.61
N ALA A 93 -4.24 -8.25 -3.68
CA ALA A 93 -4.62 -7.34 -2.61
C ALA A 93 -6.09 -7.55 -2.23
N GLY A 94 -6.41 -7.21 -0.99
CA GLY A 94 -7.77 -7.32 -0.48
C GLY A 94 -8.58 -6.04 -0.69
N LYS A 95 -9.68 -5.95 0.06
CA LYS A 95 -10.62 -4.82 -0.03
C LYS A 95 -9.94 -3.48 0.25
N SER A 96 -9.14 -3.41 1.33
CA SER A 96 -8.52 -2.16 1.77
C SER A 96 -7.62 -1.56 0.69
N GLY A 97 -6.77 -2.38 0.08
CA GLY A 97 -5.87 -1.90 -0.97
C GLY A 97 -6.64 -1.37 -2.18
N HIS A 98 -7.72 -2.05 -2.57
CA HIS A 98 -8.53 -1.61 -3.69
C HIS A 98 -9.28 -0.31 -3.38
N ILE A 99 -9.78 -0.15 -2.15
CA ILE A 99 -10.42 1.10 -1.73
C ILE A 99 -9.40 2.24 -1.75
N GLU A 100 -8.21 2.00 -1.22
CA GLU A 100 -7.13 2.99 -1.23
C GLU A 100 -6.74 3.40 -2.65
N ALA A 101 -6.70 2.45 -3.56
CA ALA A 101 -6.42 2.74 -4.97
C ALA A 101 -7.47 3.69 -5.57
N GLY A 102 -8.75 3.43 -5.27
CA GLY A 102 -9.83 4.29 -5.71
C GLY A 102 -9.74 5.69 -5.12
N ILE A 103 -9.39 5.80 -3.85
CA ILE A 103 -9.19 7.09 -3.19
C ILE A 103 -8.06 7.86 -3.85
N ALA A 104 -6.92 7.20 -4.10
CA ALA A 104 -5.76 7.82 -4.74
C ALA A 104 -6.12 8.34 -6.13
N TYR A 105 -6.82 7.53 -6.91
CA TYR A 105 -7.26 7.95 -8.24
C TYR A 105 -8.19 9.17 -8.15
N GLY A 106 -9.14 9.13 -7.22
CA GLY A 106 -10.05 10.25 -7.00
C GLY A 106 -9.36 11.53 -6.55
N MET A 107 -8.20 11.42 -5.92
CA MET A 107 -7.36 12.58 -5.56
C MET A 107 -6.50 13.09 -6.72
N GLY A 108 -6.59 12.47 -7.88
CA GLY A 108 -5.81 12.88 -9.06
C GLY A 108 -4.38 12.35 -9.07
N LYS A 109 -4.08 11.33 -8.27
CA LYS A 109 -2.73 10.75 -8.23
C LYS A 109 -2.52 9.79 -9.39
N GLN A 110 -1.25 9.65 -9.80
CA GLN A 110 -0.86 8.58 -10.71
C GLN A 110 -0.89 7.27 -9.94
N CYS A 111 -1.66 6.30 -10.43
CA CYS A 111 -1.84 5.01 -9.77
C CYS A 111 -1.22 3.91 -10.60
N TYR A 112 -0.53 3.00 -9.94
CA TYR A 112 0.15 1.85 -10.54
C TYR A 112 -0.21 0.59 -9.76
N ALA A 113 -0.07 -0.56 -10.39
CA ALA A 113 -0.21 -1.85 -9.71
C ALA A 113 0.88 -2.80 -10.19
N ILE A 114 1.14 -3.84 -9.42
CA ILE A 114 2.10 -4.88 -9.80
C ILE A 114 1.54 -6.25 -9.44
N GLY A 115 1.57 -7.17 -10.39
CA GLY A 115 1.13 -8.55 -10.20
C GLY A 115 -0.01 -8.95 -11.12
N GLU A 116 -0.56 -10.14 -10.88
CA GLU A 116 -1.65 -10.68 -11.69
C GLU A 116 -2.98 -10.07 -11.28
N TYR A 117 -3.84 -9.82 -12.25
CA TYR A 117 -5.15 -9.23 -12.03
C TYR A 117 -6.17 -9.83 -12.99
N ASP A 118 -7.46 -9.65 -12.64
CA ASP A 118 -8.54 -10.05 -13.51
C ASP A 118 -8.82 -8.94 -14.53
N ALA A 119 -8.50 -9.23 -15.79
CA ALA A 119 -8.61 -8.26 -16.87
C ALA A 119 -10.06 -7.89 -17.21
N THR A 120 -11.05 -8.57 -16.62
CA THR A 120 -12.46 -8.28 -16.92
C THR A 120 -13.01 -7.09 -16.14
N ASP A 121 -12.32 -6.63 -15.11
CA ASP A 121 -12.78 -5.50 -14.30
C ASP A 121 -12.32 -4.19 -14.92
N SER A 122 -13.27 -3.43 -15.44
CA SER A 122 -13.01 -2.14 -16.10
C SER A 122 -12.38 -1.11 -15.17
N LEU A 123 -12.59 -1.23 -13.84
CA LEU A 123 -12.05 -0.28 -12.89
C LEU A 123 -10.53 -0.37 -12.75
N TYR A 124 -9.91 -1.45 -13.23
CA TYR A 124 -8.45 -1.52 -13.29
C TYR A 124 -7.85 -0.52 -14.29
N ASN A 125 -8.66 0.15 -15.08
CA ASN A 125 -8.21 1.28 -15.90
C ASN A 125 -7.78 2.50 -15.08
N ILE A 126 -8.02 2.53 -13.76
CA ILE A 126 -7.44 3.57 -12.91
C ILE A 126 -5.91 3.49 -12.86
N PHE A 127 -5.34 2.32 -13.12
CA PHE A 127 -3.89 2.16 -13.08
C PHE A 127 -3.27 2.60 -14.40
N GLU A 128 -2.35 3.56 -14.30
CA GLU A 128 -1.57 4.05 -15.45
C GLU A 128 -0.78 2.91 -16.09
N ASN A 129 -0.24 2.03 -15.24
CA ASN A 129 0.46 0.85 -15.68
C ASN A 129 0.30 -0.25 -14.62
N ILE A 130 0.23 -1.50 -15.08
CA ILE A 130 0.21 -2.66 -14.21
C ILE A 130 1.45 -3.48 -14.58
N PHE A 131 2.46 -3.42 -13.70
CA PHE A 131 3.72 -4.13 -13.92
C PHE A 131 3.51 -5.63 -13.77
N ASN A 132 4.02 -6.42 -14.70
CA ASN A 132 3.87 -7.87 -14.63
C ASN A 132 4.73 -8.49 -13.53
N ASP A 133 5.92 -7.92 -13.30
CA ASP A 133 6.88 -8.47 -12.35
C ASP A 133 7.80 -7.40 -11.78
N GLU A 134 8.69 -7.83 -10.89
CA GLU A 134 9.64 -6.95 -10.23
C GLU A 134 10.64 -6.31 -11.20
N ASN A 135 10.96 -6.99 -12.30
CA ASN A 135 11.89 -6.45 -13.28
C ASN A 135 11.33 -5.23 -13.99
N GLU A 136 10.04 -5.27 -14.34
CA GLU A 136 9.38 -4.12 -14.95
C GLU A 136 9.32 -2.93 -13.99
N LEU A 137 9.00 -3.20 -12.72
CA LEU A 137 8.98 -2.15 -11.70
C LEU A 137 10.38 -1.55 -11.51
N ALA A 138 11.40 -2.40 -11.43
CA ALA A 138 12.78 -1.95 -11.26
C ALA A 138 13.22 -1.04 -12.40
N GLU A 139 12.89 -1.40 -13.64
CA GLU A 139 13.22 -0.57 -14.80
C GLU A 139 12.50 0.78 -14.74
N PHE A 140 11.23 0.78 -14.33
CA PHE A 140 10.46 2.01 -14.15
C PHE A 140 11.11 2.91 -13.09
N LEU A 141 11.46 2.36 -11.92
CA LEU A 141 12.04 3.14 -10.82
C LEU A 141 13.45 3.63 -11.13
N LYS A 142 14.22 2.83 -11.88
CA LYS A 142 15.57 3.21 -12.33
C LYS A 142 15.52 4.53 -13.10
N ASN A 143 14.47 4.76 -13.86
CA ASN A 143 14.31 5.94 -14.71
C ASN A 143 13.40 7.00 -14.09
N TYR A 144 12.95 6.79 -12.88
CA TYR A 144 11.90 7.64 -12.27
C TYR A 144 12.31 9.10 -12.11
N HIS A 145 13.57 9.35 -11.73
CA HIS A 145 14.09 10.71 -11.50
C HIS A 145 14.64 11.37 -12.77
N ASN A 146 14.59 10.70 -13.89
CA ASN A 146 15.13 11.24 -15.15
C ASN A 146 14.10 12.08 -15.92
#